data_83703aa049f28a03bdd9f6e7785c9a03
#
_entry.id   83703aa049f28a03bdd9f6e7785c9a03
#
_cell.length_a   1.000
_cell.length_b   1.000
_cell.length_c   1.000
_cell.angle_alpha   90.00
_cell.angle_beta   90.00
_cell.angle_gamma   90.00
#
_symmetry.space_group_name_H-M   'P 1'
#
loop_
_entity.id
_entity.type
_entity.pdbx_description
1 polymer ?
#
loop_
_entity_poly.entity_id
_entity_poly.type
_entity_poly.pdbx_seq_one_letter_code
_entity_poly.pdbx_strand_id
1 'polypeptide(L)'
;MHKFLTKGWIITFSLLALLAIGGGYLFFYAKEHKIEFAAGSLNLFQKVSRLLPLASDTKKEIEVVNSLVEALTKKDEVTRVFLVLLQNSDELRPGGGFLGQYAIVKVKNGEVLSTFVEDANLLDQRITAKITPPYPFTRKLQLKKWKFRDSNFSPDFPTNAEKAEYFYRLSGGREKFDGVISVNSLTFNHILDITGPIQIPGDSNVYTSADATQKLEERVEKAYLGEDVPAELKQNRKQIMKKLAAEIMTRAVTVSNIPRLAEFAQDELRNKDVMLYFKDPALQSLVESVHWDGGVAKDWSGDYLMLVDANMGALKTDFYVKRALDYTVDFTGAKPIATAVYIYKNTASYGNWRTSDYHTYLRAFVPKGSVFLERSMINAVITNTDFDKTYFGGFVDVEIGQSDVRTTLKYELPDTITAENYHLLIQKQSGVGTIPVTVRLKTADKEYTQSADLIKDLNFSIQTVEEKK
;
A
#
# COMPACT_ATOMS: atom_id res chain seq x y z
N MET A 1 -29.42 -2.09 20.03
CA MET A 1 -29.43 -0.74 19.48
C MET A 1 -28.13 0.07 19.72
N HIS A 2 -27.21 -0.38 20.60
CA HIS A 2 -25.99 0.39 20.93
C HIS A 2 -24.74 0.13 20.05
N LYS A 3 -24.75 -0.84 19.15
CA LYS A 3 -23.60 -1.12 18.24
C LYS A 3 -23.53 -0.23 16.97
N PHE A 4 -24.59 0.51 16.69
CA PHE A 4 -24.71 1.27 15.44
C PHE A 4 -24.14 2.70 15.48
N LEU A 5 -23.95 3.28 16.67
CA LEU A 5 -23.52 4.68 16.80
C LEU A 5 -22.00 4.89 16.78
N THR A 6 -21.20 3.82 16.92
CA THR A 6 -19.75 3.93 17.17
C THR A 6 -18.86 3.85 15.94
N LYS A 7 -19.35 3.40 14.79
CA LYS A 7 -18.55 3.19 13.58
C LYS A 7 -18.87 4.17 12.43
N GLY A 8 -19.90 4.98 12.53
CA GLY A 8 -20.52 5.66 11.40
C GLY A 8 -19.86 6.94 10.88
N TRP A 9 -18.96 7.56 11.61
CA TRP A 9 -18.56 8.96 11.37
C TRP A 9 -17.14 9.17 10.86
N ILE A 10 -16.32 8.14 10.88
CA ILE A 10 -14.92 8.15 10.42
C ILE A 10 -14.80 8.31 8.89
N ILE A 11 -15.86 8.21 8.19
CA ILE A 11 -16.05 7.86 6.79
C ILE A 11 -15.84 8.94 5.78
N THR A 12 -16.23 10.14 6.12
CA THR A 12 -16.32 11.21 5.12
C THR A 12 -14.96 11.56 4.52
N PHE A 13 -13.90 11.27 5.24
CA PHE A 13 -12.54 11.63 4.84
C PHE A 13 -11.77 10.57 4.08
N SER A 14 -11.94 9.32 4.41
CA SER A 14 -11.34 8.24 3.63
C SER A 14 -11.99 8.12 2.26
N LEU A 15 -13.27 8.50 2.17
CA LEU A 15 -13.96 8.72 0.90
C LEU A 15 -13.28 9.82 0.05
N LEU A 16 -12.77 10.89 0.63
CA LEU A 16 -12.08 11.92 -0.15
C LEU A 16 -10.78 11.41 -0.78
N ALA A 17 -10.03 10.56 -0.07
CA ALA A 17 -8.86 9.90 -0.66
C ALA A 17 -9.24 8.89 -1.74
N LEU A 18 -10.31 8.11 -1.53
CA LEU A 18 -10.86 7.17 -2.52
C LEU A 18 -11.56 7.89 -3.69
N LEU A 19 -12.11 9.07 -3.45
CA LEU A 19 -12.75 9.92 -4.45
C LEU A 19 -11.76 10.48 -5.47
N ALA A 20 -10.49 10.61 -5.11
CA ALA A 20 -9.44 10.97 -6.05
C ALA A 20 -9.19 9.86 -7.09
N ILE A 21 -9.53 8.61 -6.78
CA ILE A 21 -9.37 7.46 -7.69
C ILE A 21 -10.29 7.55 -8.91
N GLY A 22 -11.46 8.11 -8.75
CA GLY A 22 -12.48 8.22 -9.80
C GLY A 22 -12.36 9.44 -10.73
N GLY A 23 -11.36 10.26 -10.58
CA GLY A 23 -10.99 11.45 -11.35
C GLY A 23 -12.07 12.21 -12.11
N GLY A 24 -12.44 13.37 -11.65
CA GLY A 24 -13.29 14.33 -12.38
C GLY A 24 -14.81 14.15 -12.24
N TYR A 25 -15.32 12.94 -12.05
CA TYR A 25 -16.75 12.70 -11.86
C TYR A 25 -17.23 13.06 -10.45
N LEU A 26 -16.34 12.89 -9.49
CA LEU A 26 -16.58 13.19 -8.09
C LEU A 26 -16.85 14.68 -7.80
N PHE A 27 -16.29 15.54 -8.62
CA PHE A 27 -16.52 16.98 -8.53
C PHE A 27 -18.01 17.34 -8.66
N PHE A 28 -18.75 16.68 -9.56
CA PHE A 28 -20.16 16.96 -9.75
C PHE A 28 -21.04 16.40 -8.63
N TYR A 29 -20.69 15.24 -8.09
CA TYR A 29 -21.49 14.60 -7.02
C TYR A 29 -21.31 15.29 -5.66
N ALA A 30 -20.08 15.66 -5.30
CA ALA A 30 -19.79 16.39 -4.06
C ALA A 30 -20.38 17.80 -4.03
N LYS A 31 -20.64 18.40 -5.19
CA LYS A 31 -21.23 19.74 -5.31
C LYS A 31 -22.73 19.77 -4.93
N GLU A 32 -23.43 18.65 -5.08
CA GLU A 32 -24.87 18.55 -4.77
C GLU A 32 -25.16 18.09 -3.33
N HIS A 33 -24.18 17.44 -2.63
CA HIS A 33 -24.38 16.85 -1.30
C HIS A 33 -23.45 17.50 -0.28
N LYS A 34 -23.94 18.51 0.41
CA LYS A 34 -23.19 19.26 1.41
C LYS A 34 -22.72 18.41 2.58
N ILE A 35 -21.39 18.39 2.79
CA ILE A 35 -20.68 17.68 3.87
C ILE A 35 -20.87 18.38 5.25
N GLU A 36 -21.63 19.45 5.36
CA GLU A 36 -21.83 20.22 6.61
C GLU A 36 -22.35 19.37 7.79
N PHE A 37 -22.99 18.25 7.50
CA PHE A 37 -23.51 17.33 8.53
C PHE A 37 -22.40 16.49 9.20
N ALA A 38 -21.26 16.27 8.54
CA ALA A 38 -20.23 15.36 9.01
C ALA A 38 -19.35 15.94 10.14
N ALA A 39 -18.96 17.20 10.03
CA ALA A 39 -18.01 17.81 10.98
C ALA A 39 -18.60 18.02 12.40
N GLY A 40 -19.87 18.41 12.50
CA GLY A 40 -20.55 18.58 13.80
C GLY A 40 -20.75 17.28 14.56
N SER A 41 -20.92 16.20 13.83
CA SER A 41 -21.17 14.87 14.37
C SER A 41 -19.88 14.16 14.80
N LEU A 42 -18.73 14.45 14.17
CA LEU A 42 -17.41 13.93 14.54
C LEU A 42 -16.97 14.37 15.93
N ASN A 43 -17.19 15.64 16.28
CA ASN A 43 -16.91 16.18 17.62
C ASN A 43 -17.72 15.49 18.73
N LEU A 44 -18.98 15.14 18.44
CA LEU A 44 -19.81 14.39 19.38
C LEU A 44 -19.31 12.97 19.53
N PHE A 45 -18.92 12.33 18.43
CA PHE A 45 -18.37 10.97 18.42
C PHE A 45 -17.05 10.88 19.19
N GLN A 46 -16.13 11.83 19.04
CA GLN A 46 -14.88 11.88 19.79
C GLN A 46 -15.13 11.91 21.31
N LYS A 47 -16.10 12.70 21.76
CA LYS A 47 -16.48 12.75 23.18
C LYS A 47 -17.05 11.42 23.67
N VAL A 48 -17.86 10.74 22.85
CA VAL A 48 -18.46 9.46 23.18
C VAL A 48 -17.44 8.31 23.10
N SER A 49 -16.56 8.31 22.11
CA SER A 49 -15.54 7.25 21.93
C SER A 49 -14.54 7.19 23.09
N ARG A 50 -14.24 8.32 23.74
CA ARG A 50 -13.39 8.36 24.95
C ARG A 50 -14.00 7.60 26.12
N LEU A 51 -15.34 7.49 26.16
CA LEU A 51 -16.08 6.81 27.23
C LEU A 51 -16.32 5.31 26.92
N LEU A 52 -16.04 4.86 25.70
CA LEU A 52 -16.25 3.48 25.30
C LEU A 52 -15.02 2.61 25.66
N PRO A 53 -15.19 1.34 26.02
CA PRO A 53 -14.10 0.39 26.25
C PRO A 53 -13.51 -0.09 24.93
N LEU A 54 -12.88 0.84 24.18
CA LEU A 54 -12.15 0.55 22.95
C LEU A 54 -10.68 0.29 23.26
N ALA A 55 -10.03 -0.53 22.42
CA ALA A 55 -8.59 -0.71 22.48
C ALA A 55 -7.85 0.64 22.34
N SER A 56 -6.68 0.78 22.97
CA SER A 56 -5.86 2.01 22.95
C SER A 56 -5.58 2.49 21.53
N ASP A 57 -5.20 1.57 20.65
CA ASP A 57 -4.85 1.85 19.27
C ASP A 57 -6.03 2.40 18.47
N THR A 58 -7.22 1.80 18.65
CA THR A 58 -8.46 2.29 18.02
C THR A 58 -8.82 3.70 18.50
N LYS A 59 -8.61 4.00 19.79
CA LYS A 59 -8.85 5.36 20.32
C LYS A 59 -7.91 6.37 19.69
N LYS A 60 -6.63 6.03 19.58
CA LYS A 60 -5.61 6.87 18.97
C LYS A 60 -5.91 7.13 17.48
N GLU A 61 -6.28 6.11 16.73
CA GLU A 61 -6.70 6.26 15.31
C GLU A 61 -7.92 7.19 15.17
N ILE A 62 -8.92 7.08 16.05
CA ILE A 62 -10.08 7.99 16.08
C ILE A 62 -9.64 9.44 16.32
N GLU A 63 -8.70 9.67 17.24
CA GLU A 63 -8.15 11.01 17.50
C GLU A 63 -7.42 11.57 16.28
N VAL A 64 -6.63 10.74 15.59
CA VAL A 64 -5.94 11.13 14.36
C VAL A 64 -6.94 11.49 13.26
N VAL A 65 -7.97 10.65 13.02
CA VAL A 65 -9.02 10.97 12.04
C VAL A 65 -9.69 12.31 12.36
N ASN A 66 -10.08 12.54 13.61
CA ASN A 66 -10.73 13.81 14.00
C ASN A 66 -9.83 15.01 13.72
N SER A 67 -8.54 14.91 14.06
CA SER A 67 -7.56 15.98 13.82
C SER A 67 -7.36 16.26 12.33
N LEU A 68 -7.28 15.21 11.50
CA LEU A 68 -7.18 15.34 10.04
C LEU A 68 -8.44 15.98 9.46
N VAL A 69 -9.62 15.54 9.92
CA VAL A 69 -10.90 16.13 9.50
C VAL A 69 -10.94 17.61 9.84
N GLU A 70 -10.64 17.98 11.08
CA GLU A 70 -10.63 19.37 11.53
C GLU A 70 -9.69 20.23 10.67
N ALA A 71 -8.45 19.74 10.42
CA ALA A 71 -7.47 20.44 9.62
C ALA A 71 -7.92 20.65 8.15
N LEU A 72 -8.55 19.63 7.56
CA LEU A 72 -8.94 19.67 6.15
C LEU A 72 -10.30 20.39 5.91
N THR A 73 -11.19 20.42 6.92
CA THR A 73 -12.49 21.12 6.85
C THR A 73 -12.45 22.54 7.43
N LYS A 74 -11.32 22.94 7.99
CA LYS A 74 -11.15 24.28 8.57
C LYS A 74 -11.57 25.36 7.57
N LYS A 75 -12.46 26.26 8.02
CA LYS A 75 -12.93 27.41 7.23
C LYS A 75 -11.90 28.54 7.33
N ASP A 76 -10.78 28.41 6.63
CA ASP A 76 -9.65 29.36 6.64
C ASP A 76 -9.36 29.98 5.27
N GLU A 77 -10.24 29.72 4.30
CA GLU A 77 -10.12 30.21 2.92
C GLU A 77 -8.84 29.71 2.17
N VAL A 78 -8.07 28.81 2.78
CA VAL A 78 -6.84 28.22 2.19
C VAL A 78 -7.22 27.05 1.28
N THR A 79 -6.73 27.08 0.05
CA THR A 79 -6.83 25.93 -0.86
C THR A 79 -5.66 24.99 -0.60
N ARG A 80 -5.94 23.78 -0.16
CA ARG A 80 -4.96 22.69 0.04
C ARG A 80 -4.87 21.86 -1.22
N VAL A 81 -3.66 21.50 -1.61
CA VAL A 81 -3.38 20.78 -2.86
C VAL A 81 -2.72 19.44 -2.54
N PHE A 82 -3.32 18.35 -3.00
CA PHE A 82 -2.79 17.01 -2.78
C PHE A 82 -2.38 16.35 -4.09
N LEU A 83 -1.21 15.70 -4.08
CA LEU A 83 -0.79 14.78 -5.13
C LEU A 83 -1.27 13.38 -4.75
N VAL A 84 -2.07 12.75 -5.59
CA VAL A 84 -2.55 11.39 -5.37
C VAL A 84 -1.87 10.45 -6.35
N LEU A 85 -1.18 9.44 -5.82
CA LEU A 85 -0.45 8.43 -6.58
C LEU A 85 -1.33 7.18 -6.72
N LEU A 86 -1.73 6.87 -7.97
CA LEU A 86 -2.58 5.72 -8.28
C LEU A 86 -1.70 4.57 -8.77
N GLN A 87 -1.58 3.53 -7.95
CA GLN A 87 -0.64 2.43 -8.10
C GLN A 87 -1.33 1.13 -8.47
N ASN A 88 -0.72 0.35 -9.35
CA ASN A 88 -1.18 -0.97 -9.74
C ASN A 88 -0.36 -2.05 -9.02
N SER A 89 -0.97 -2.73 -8.06
CA SER A 89 -0.33 -3.78 -7.25
C SER A 89 -0.08 -5.08 -8.03
N ASP A 90 -0.75 -5.29 -9.17
CA ASP A 90 -0.51 -6.45 -10.03
C ASP A 90 0.87 -6.37 -10.73
N GLU A 91 1.47 -5.17 -10.77
CA GLU A 91 2.87 -4.93 -11.11
C GLU A 91 3.56 -4.27 -9.92
N LEU A 92 3.94 -5.08 -8.94
CA LEU A 92 4.38 -4.63 -7.63
C LEU A 92 5.66 -3.76 -7.70
N ARG A 93 5.64 -2.64 -6.98
CA ARG A 93 6.81 -1.83 -6.63
C ARG A 93 6.90 -1.74 -5.10
N PRO A 94 8.06 -1.44 -4.53
CA PRO A 94 8.23 -1.34 -3.08
C PRO A 94 7.20 -0.47 -2.38
N GLY A 95 6.79 0.62 -3.00
CA GLY A 95 5.79 1.55 -2.47
C GLY A 95 4.33 1.18 -2.78
N GLY A 96 4.01 -0.06 -3.23
CA GLY A 96 2.63 -0.54 -3.34
C GLY A 96 2.17 -0.94 -4.75
N GLY A 97 2.91 -0.61 -5.81
CA GLY A 97 2.59 -1.00 -7.18
C GLY A 97 3.10 -0.02 -8.23
N PHE A 98 3.02 -0.39 -9.50
CA PHE A 98 3.42 0.47 -10.62
C PHE A 98 2.57 1.74 -10.67
N LEU A 99 3.24 2.90 -10.73
CA LEU A 99 2.56 4.20 -10.78
C LEU A 99 2.11 4.51 -12.20
N GLY A 100 0.88 4.08 -12.53
CA GLY A 100 0.30 4.25 -13.86
C GLY A 100 -0.33 5.63 -14.08
N GLN A 101 -0.91 6.21 -13.04
CA GLN A 101 -1.61 7.49 -13.08
C GLN A 101 -1.37 8.27 -11.81
N TYR A 102 -1.61 9.58 -11.87
CA TYR A 102 -1.67 10.43 -10.70
C TYR A 102 -2.82 11.43 -10.81
N ALA A 103 -3.25 11.95 -9.67
CA ALA A 103 -4.21 13.03 -9.63
C ALA A 103 -3.70 14.21 -8.82
N ILE A 104 -4.20 15.41 -9.15
CA ILE A 104 -4.02 16.61 -8.34
C ILE A 104 -5.40 17.02 -7.86
N VAL A 105 -5.58 17.01 -6.54
CA VAL A 105 -6.85 17.30 -5.88
C VAL A 105 -6.70 18.60 -5.10
N LYS A 106 -7.59 19.56 -5.36
CA LYS A 106 -7.66 20.83 -4.62
C LYS A 106 -8.87 20.82 -3.70
N VAL A 107 -8.61 21.08 -2.42
CA VAL A 107 -9.63 21.07 -1.36
C VAL A 107 -9.63 22.43 -0.65
N LYS A 108 -10.81 22.99 -0.41
CA LYS A 108 -11.00 24.22 0.37
C LYS A 108 -12.20 24.08 1.28
N ASN A 109 -12.05 24.39 2.54
CA ASN A 109 -13.14 24.32 3.54
C ASN A 109 -13.82 22.94 3.62
N GLY A 110 -13.11 21.86 3.30
CA GLY A 110 -13.64 20.50 3.24
C GLY A 110 -14.33 20.13 1.91
N GLU A 111 -14.37 21.04 0.95
CA GLU A 111 -14.95 20.78 -0.37
C GLU A 111 -13.87 20.56 -1.42
N VAL A 112 -14.07 19.56 -2.30
CA VAL A 112 -13.20 19.35 -3.46
C VAL A 112 -13.52 20.37 -4.53
N LEU A 113 -12.60 21.30 -4.79
CA LEU A 113 -12.76 22.35 -5.80
C LEU A 113 -12.46 21.83 -7.21
N SER A 114 -11.45 20.99 -7.35
CA SER A 114 -11.06 20.43 -8.64
C SER A 114 -10.27 19.13 -8.46
N THR A 115 -10.36 18.27 -9.46
CA THR A 115 -9.54 17.07 -9.62
C THR A 115 -9.02 17.00 -11.04
N PHE A 116 -7.69 16.91 -11.18
CA PHE A 116 -7.01 16.68 -12.44
C PHE A 116 -6.36 15.31 -12.40
N VAL A 117 -6.57 14.48 -13.42
CA VAL A 117 -5.98 13.13 -13.52
C VAL A 117 -5.20 13.01 -14.81
N GLU A 118 -3.97 12.51 -14.71
CA GLU A 118 -3.09 12.33 -15.87
C GLU A 118 -2.37 10.97 -15.82
N ASP A 119 -2.08 10.43 -16.98
CA ASP A 119 -1.24 9.24 -17.16
C ASP A 119 0.22 9.60 -16.82
N ALA A 120 0.89 8.80 -15.98
CA ALA A 120 2.27 9.01 -15.58
C ALA A 120 3.25 9.02 -16.75
N ASN A 121 2.93 8.32 -17.86
CA ASN A 121 3.76 8.38 -19.08
C ASN A 121 3.77 9.76 -19.72
N LEU A 122 2.66 10.51 -19.67
CA LEU A 122 2.60 11.86 -20.21
C LEU A 122 3.46 12.82 -19.39
N LEU A 123 3.45 12.66 -18.06
CA LEU A 123 4.37 13.40 -17.19
C LEU A 123 5.83 13.03 -17.50
N ASP A 124 6.12 11.75 -17.64
CA ASP A 124 7.46 11.25 -17.92
C ASP A 124 8.05 11.74 -19.25
N GLN A 125 7.21 11.95 -20.27
CA GLN A 125 7.63 12.50 -21.56
C GLN A 125 8.16 13.94 -21.44
N ARG A 126 7.65 14.70 -20.47
CA ARG A 126 8.11 16.07 -20.20
C ARG A 126 9.44 16.13 -19.44
N ILE A 127 9.88 15.02 -18.81
CA ILE A 127 11.15 14.97 -18.07
C ILE A 127 12.31 14.74 -19.02
N THR A 128 13.11 15.77 -19.23
CA THR A 128 14.34 15.72 -20.06
C THR A 128 15.57 15.30 -19.27
N ALA A 129 15.57 15.52 -17.96
CA ALA A 129 16.67 15.20 -17.06
C ALA A 129 17.07 13.71 -17.12
N LYS A 130 18.38 13.45 -17.07
CA LYS A 130 18.95 12.11 -17.03
C LYS A 130 19.26 11.73 -15.58
N ILE A 131 18.29 11.10 -14.90
CA ILE A 131 18.46 10.60 -13.54
C ILE A 131 18.76 9.11 -13.61
N THR A 132 19.83 8.67 -12.94
CA THR A 132 20.21 7.24 -12.89
C THR A 132 19.17 6.46 -12.08
N PRO A 133 18.56 5.39 -12.64
CA PRO A 133 17.66 4.53 -11.90
C PRO A 133 18.40 3.71 -10.82
N PRO A 134 17.69 3.24 -9.78
CA PRO A 134 18.23 2.25 -8.85
C PRO A 134 18.77 0.99 -9.58
N TYR A 135 19.78 0.37 -8.98
CA TYR A 135 20.49 -0.79 -9.55
C TYR A 135 19.57 -1.90 -10.10
N PRO A 136 18.51 -2.35 -9.42
CA PRO A 136 17.66 -3.42 -9.96
C PRO A 136 16.99 -3.05 -11.28
N PHE A 137 16.55 -1.80 -11.43
CA PHE A 137 15.96 -1.30 -12.68
C PHE A 137 16.95 -1.27 -13.83
N THR A 138 18.18 -0.82 -13.59
CA THR A 138 19.22 -0.82 -14.64
C THR A 138 19.62 -2.24 -15.01
N ARG A 139 19.68 -3.16 -14.03
CA ARG A 139 20.17 -4.53 -14.23
C ARG A 139 19.18 -5.44 -14.95
N LYS A 140 17.89 -5.41 -14.57
CA LYS A 140 16.85 -6.31 -15.09
C LYS A 140 15.96 -5.63 -16.15
N LEU A 141 15.47 -4.42 -15.89
CA LEU A 141 14.60 -3.70 -16.82
C LEU A 141 15.38 -2.86 -17.85
N GLN A 142 16.70 -2.76 -17.72
CA GLN A 142 17.58 -1.99 -18.61
C GLN A 142 17.16 -0.52 -18.75
N LEU A 143 16.53 0.05 -17.70
CA LEU A 143 16.08 1.44 -17.71
C LEU A 143 17.29 2.37 -17.75
N LYS A 144 17.31 3.29 -18.73
CA LYS A 144 18.37 4.28 -18.90
C LYS A 144 18.10 5.58 -18.13
N LYS A 145 16.89 5.81 -17.70
CA LYS A 145 16.46 7.03 -16.98
C LYS A 145 15.43 6.68 -15.92
N TRP A 146 15.64 7.15 -14.69
CA TRP A 146 14.64 7.10 -13.64
C TRP A 146 13.63 8.22 -13.84
N LYS A 147 12.36 7.89 -13.69
CA LYS A 147 11.25 8.80 -13.97
C LYS A 147 10.14 8.66 -12.93
N PHE A 148 9.10 9.49 -13.05
CA PHE A 148 7.98 9.57 -12.12
C PHE A 148 7.29 8.22 -11.91
N ARG A 149 7.02 7.45 -12.97
CA ARG A 149 6.32 6.16 -12.89
C ARG A 149 6.99 5.11 -12.00
N ASP A 150 8.29 5.27 -11.75
CA ASP A 150 9.12 4.38 -10.91
C ASP A 150 9.66 5.11 -9.66
N SER A 151 9.05 6.26 -9.28
CA SER A 151 9.49 7.06 -8.14
C SER A 151 9.29 6.36 -6.80
N ASN A 152 8.40 5.38 -6.73
CA ASN A 152 8.02 4.62 -5.53
C ASN A 152 8.86 3.35 -5.29
N PHE A 153 10.18 3.45 -5.51
CA PHE A 153 11.12 2.35 -5.29
C PHE A 153 11.56 2.18 -3.83
N SER A 154 11.29 3.14 -2.96
CA SER A 154 11.55 3.01 -1.52
C SER A 154 10.49 2.16 -0.83
N PRO A 155 10.83 1.37 0.23
CA PRO A 155 9.84 0.77 1.11
C PRO A 155 9.13 1.82 2.01
N ASP A 156 9.73 3.01 2.13
CA ASP A 156 9.31 4.14 2.96
C ASP A 156 8.47 5.10 2.13
N PHE A 157 7.18 5.22 2.42
CA PHE A 157 6.31 6.06 1.60
C PHE A 157 6.61 7.56 1.69
N PRO A 158 6.99 8.16 2.84
CA PRO A 158 7.45 9.54 2.88
C PRO A 158 8.57 9.84 1.86
N THR A 159 9.56 8.94 1.75
CA THR A 159 10.61 9.01 0.72
C THR A 159 10.06 8.96 -0.71
N ASN A 160 9.06 8.10 -0.96
CA ASN A 160 8.39 8.01 -2.27
C ASN A 160 7.57 9.26 -2.58
N ALA A 161 6.90 9.83 -1.59
CA ALA A 161 6.13 11.06 -1.73
C ALA A 161 7.02 12.24 -2.17
N GLU A 162 8.14 12.42 -1.51
CA GLU A 162 9.14 13.44 -1.89
C GLU A 162 9.73 13.19 -3.28
N LYS A 163 9.99 11.92 -3.61
CA LYS A 163 10.51 11.55 -4.92
C LYS A 163 9.50 11.79 -6.03
N ALA A 164 8.22 11.50 -5.81
CA ALA A 164 7.16 11.79 -6.78
C ALA A 164 7.02 13.31 -7.01
N GLU A 165 7.03 14.10 -5.95
CA GLU A 165 7.01 15.57 -6.06
C GLU A 165 8.23 16.11 -6.81
N TYR A 166 9.41 15.57 -6.54
CA TYR A 166 10.64 15.92 -7.26
C TYR A 166 10.51 15.69 -8.78
N PHE A 167 10.02 14.53 -9.21
CA PHE A 167 9.81 14.25 -10.63
C PHE A 167 8.68 15.08 -11.23
N TYR A 168 7.61 15.36 -10.48
CA TYR A 168 6.56 16.28 -10.91
C TYR A 168 7.13 17.67 -11.23
N ARG A 169 8.02 18.20 -10.38
CA ARG A 169 8.70 19.47 -10.64
C ARG A 169 9.62 19.41 -11.86
N LEU A 170 10.36 18.33 -12.05
CA LEU A 170 11.21 18.12 -13.23
C LEU A 170 10.40 18.07 -14.54
N SER A 171 9.14 17.67 -14.49
CA SER A 171 8.23 17.69 -15.63
C SER A 171 7.70 19.10 -15.96
N GLY A 172 8.06 20.12 -15.20
CA GLY A 172 7.55 21.49 -15.32
C GLY A 172 6.27 21.73 -14.50
N GLY A 173 5.87 20.80 -13.63
CA GLY A 173 4.72 20.96 -12.74
C GLY A 173 4.93 22.11 -11.74
N ARG A 174 3.89 22.94 -11.54
CA ARG A 174 3.98 24.19 -10.75
C ARG A 174 3.20 24.14 -9.45
N GLU A 175 2.33 23.14 -9.25
CA GLU A 175 1.54 23.04 -8.03
C GLU A 175 2.46 22.79 -6.81
N LYS A 176 2.17 23.48 -5.72
CA LYS A 176 2.80 23.21 -4.42
C LYS A 176 1.85 22.30 -3.66
N PHE A 177 2.34 21.16 -3.25
CA PHE A 177 1.53 20.16 -2.55
C PHE A 177 1.62 20.36 -1.04
N ASP A 178 0.47 20.26 -0.36
CA ASP A 178 0.35 20.21 1.09
C ASP A 178 0.53 18.79 1.61
N GLY A 179 0.35 17.80 0.71
CA GLY A 179 0.56 16.40 1.03
C GLY A 179 0.50 15.51 -0.21
N VAL A 180 0.88 14.24 -0.01
CA VAL A 180 0.83 13.18 -1.02
C VAL A 180 0.03 12.01 -0.45
N ILE A 181 -0.86 11.47 -1.24
CA ILE A 181 -1.68 10.30 -0.88
C ILE A 181 -1.36 9.19 -1.87
N SER A 182 -1.04 8.00 -1.38
CA SER A 182 -0.92 6.80 -2.20
C SER A 182 -2.18 5.97 -2.09
N VAL A 183 -2.64 5.45 -3.22
CA VAL A 183 -3.76 4.50 -3.29
C VAL A 183 -3.38 3.40 -4.28
N ASN A 184 -3.43 2.16 -3.85
CA ASN A 184 -3.15 1.03 -4.72
C ASN A 184 -4.43 0.35 -5.25
N SER A 185 -4.29 -0.55 -6.21
CA SER A 185 -5.43 -1.19 -6.89
C SER A 185 -6.21 -2.16 -6.01
N LEU A 186 -5.66 -2.62 -4.88
CA LEU A 186 -6.40 -3.46 -3.92
C LEU A 186 -7.58 -2.69 -3.32
N THR A 187 -7.38 -1.40 -3.02
CA THR A 187 -8.45 -0.51 -2.55
C THR A 187 -9.66 -0.49 -3.51
N PHE A 188 -9.39 -0.48 -4.83
CA PHE A 188 -10.47 -0.54 -5.83
C PHE A 188 -11.21 -1.89 -5.80
N ASN A 189 -10.51 -2.98 -5.54
CA ASN A 189 -11.15 -4.29 -5.39
C ASN A 189 -11.98 -4.33 -4.08
N HIS A 190 -11.41 -3.90 -2.97
CA HIS A 190 -12.05 -3.97 -1.64
C HIS A 190 -13.33 -3.13 -1.54
N ILE A 191 -13.42 -1.97 -2.23
CA ILE A 191 -14.67 -1.17 -2.19
C ILE A 191 -15.85 -1.92 -2.78
N LEU A 192 -15.62 -2.91 -3.66
CA LEU A 192 -16.68 -3.74 -4.25
C LEU A 192 -17.27 -4.74 -3.24
N ASP A 193 -16.63 -5.00 -2.12
CA ASP A 193 -17.23 -5.76 -1.02
C ASP A 193 -18.35 -4.96 -0.33
N ILE A 194 -18.32 -3.64 -0.42
CA ILE A 194 -19.37 -2.75 0.10
C ILE A 194 -20.50 -2.58 -0.90
N THR A 195 -20.16 -2.31 -2.17
CA THR A 195 -21.13 -2.00 -3.21
C THR A 195 -21.79 -3.23 -3.82
N GLY A 196 -21.17 -4.40 -3.62
CA GLY A 196 -21.47 -5.62 -4.36
C GLY A 196 -20.98 -5.58 -5.81
N PRO A 197 -21.19 -6.67 -6.57
CA PRO A 197 -20.82 -6.73 -7.99
C PRO A 197 -21.46 -5.63 -8.82
N ILE A 198 -20.68 -5.05 -9.74
CA ILE A 198 -21.14 -3.97 -10.62
C ILE A 198 -21.06 -4.41 -12.07
N GLN A 199 -22.14 -4.22 -12.80
CA GLN A 199 -22.18 -4.32 -14.25
C GLN A 199 -22.56 -2.96 -14.83
N ILE A 200 -21.77 -2.48 -15.80
CA ILE A 200 -22.01 -1.19 -16.46
C ILE A 200 -22.85 -1.44 -17.74
N PRO A 201 -23.88 -0.65 -17.98
CA PRO A 201 -24.64 -0.74 -19.23
C PRO A 201 -23.74 -0.60 -20.47
N GLY A 202 -23.78 -1.61 -21.35
CA GLY A 202 -22.94 -1.70 -22.55
C GLY A 202 -21.57 -2.35 -22.34
N ASP A 203 -21.30 -2.88 -21.14
CA ASP A 203 -20.15 -3.74 -20.85
C ASP A 203 -20.65 -5.14 -20.44
N SER A 204 -20.05 -6.18 -21.02
CA SER A 204 -20.37 -7.58 -20.68
C SER A 204 -19.75 -8.02 -19.35
N ASN A 205 -18.77 -7.28 -18.84
CA ASN A 205 -18.09 -7.64 -17.59
C ASN A 205 -18.96 -7.33 -16.36
N VAL A 206 -18.91 -8.25 -15.40
CA VAL A 206 -19.35 -8.01 -14.03
C VAL A 206 -18.09 -7.84 -13.17
N TYR A 207 -17.91 -6.68 -12.59
CA TYR A 207 -16.77 -6.32 -11.75
C TYR A 207 -17.05 -6.76 -10.32
N THR A 208 -16.15 -7.57 -9.76
CA THR A 208 -16.24 -8.08 -8.37
C THR A 208 -14.98 -7.75 -7.59
N SER A 209 -15.02 -7.82 -6.27
CA SER A 209 -13.83 -7.62 -5.41
C SER A 209 -12.69 -8.61 -5.72
N ALA A 210 -13.00 -9.76 -6.32
CA ALA A 210 -11.99 -10.77 -6.66
C ALA A 210 -11.19 -10.43 -7.93
N ASP A 211 -11.77 -9.68 -8.88
CA ASP A 211 -11.21 -9.59 -10.24
C ASP A 211 -11.45 -8.25 -10.97
N ALA A 212 -11.97 -7.25 -10.26
CA ALA A 212 -12.34 -5.98 -10.90
C ALA A 212 -11.16 -5.28 -11.59
N THR A 213 -10.01 -5.23 -10.93
CA THR A 213 -8.79 -4.64 -11.50
C THR A 213 -8.41 -5.36 -12.80
N GLN A 214 -8.39 -6.69 -12.79
CA GLN A 214 -8.00 -7.50 -13.96
C GLN A 214 -8.96 -7.32 -15.13
N LYS A 215 -10.27 -7.35 -14.87
CA LYS A 215 -11.30 -7.13 -15.90
C LYS A 215 -11.25 -5.73 -16.49
N LEU A 216 -11.02 -4.73 -15.61
CA LEU A 216 -10.89 -3.36 -16.06
C LEU A 216 -9.64 -3.17 -16.92
N GLU A 217 -8.51 -3.75 -16.54
CA GLU A 217 -7.29 -3.73 -17.34
C GLU A 217 -7.45 -4.45 -18.67
N GLU A 218 -8.05 -5.64 -18.66
CA GLU A 218 -8.30 -6.37 -19.91
C GLU A 218 -9.17 -5.54 -20.87
N ARG A 219 -10.21 -4.90 -20.35
CA ARG A 219 -11.11 -4.05 -21.13
C ARG A 219 -10.42 -2.78 -21.64
N VAL A 220 -9.47 -2.26 -20.86
CA VAL A 220 -8.82 -0.96 -21.09
C VAL A 220 -7.51 -1.11 -21.83
N GLU A 221 -6.69 -2.13 -21.58
CA GLU A 221 -5.35 -2.28 -22.13
C GLU A 221 -5.30 -3.23 -23.32
N LYS A 222 -6.00 -4.37 -23.28
CA LYS A 222 -6.02 -5.33 -24.39
C LYS A 222 -6.53 -4.72 -25.70
N ALA A 223 -7.46 -3.78 -25.59
CA ALA A 223 -7.94 -3.01 -26.73
C ALA A 223 -6.85 -2.13 -27.40
N TYR A 224 -5.68 -1.95 -26.76
CA TYR A 224 -4.56 -1.14 -27.27
C TYR A 224 -3.41 -1.94 -27.87
N LEU A 225 -3.38 -3.25 -27.64
CA LEU A 225 -2.32 -4.11 -28.18
C LEU A 225 -2.49 -4.41 -29.68
N GLY A 226 -3.60 -3.98 -30.27
CA GLY A 226 -3.80 -4.02 -31.73
C GLY A 226 -3.29 -2.75 -32.41
N GLU A 227 -2.54 -2.89 -33.50
CA GLU A 227 -1.95 -1.75 -34.24
C GLU A 227 -3.02 -0.80 -34.82
N ASP A 228 -4.27 -1.26 -35.01
CA ASP A 228 -5.39 -0.53 -35.65
C ASP A 228 -6.56 -0.23 -34.71
N VAL A 229 -6.30 0.25 -33.48
CA VAL A 229 -7.39 0.60 -32.56
C VAL A 229 -8.02 1.94 -32.93
N PRO A 230 -9.31 2.00 -33.34
CA PRO A 230 -9.99 3.26 -33.68
C PRO A 230 -9.98 4.26 -32.53
N ALA A 231 -9.86 5.56 -32.86
CA ALA A 231 -9.85 6.65 -31.88
C ALA A 231 -11.09 6.68 -30.97
N GLU A 232 -12.24 6.20 -31.45
CA GLU A 232 -13.48 6.06 -30.70
C GLU A 232 -13.37 5.03 -29.54
N LEU A 233 -12.65 3.93 -29.74
CA LEU A 233 -12.38 2.95 -28.68
C LEU A 233 -11.45 3.54 -27.61
N LYS A 234 -10.52 4.42 -28.02
CA LYS A 234 -9.66 5.16 -27.08
C LYS A 234 -10.45 6.13 -26.18
N GLN A 235 -11.52 6.73 -26.69
CA GLN A 235 -12.44 7.56 -25.88
C GLN A 235 -13.34 6.71 -24.97
N ASN A 236 -13.79 5.55 -25.44
CA ASN A 236 -14.62 4.62 -24.65
C ASN A 236 -13.92 4.09 -23.39
N ARG A 237 -12.59 3.98 -23.40
CA ARG A 237 -11.78 3.63 -22.22
C ARG A 237 -12.05 4.53 -21.02
N LYS A 238 -11.89 5.84 -21.18
CA LYS A 238 -12.11 6.81 -20.12
C LYS A 238 -13.58 6.84 -19.66
N GLN A 239 -14.50 6.55 -20.56
CA GLN A 239 -15.93 6.50 -20.23
C GLN A 239 -16.28 5.31 -19.33
N ILE A 240 -15.71 4.11 -19.57
CA ILE A 240 -15.98 2.95 -18.74
C ILE A 240 -15.47 3.17 -17.31
N MET A 241 -14.24 3.67 -17.16
CA MET A 241 -13.69 3.99 -15.83
C MET A 241 -14.56 5.02 -15.10
N LYS A 242 -15.01 6.06 -15.80
CA LYS A 242 -15.91 7.08 -15.23
C LYS A 242 -17.25 6.51 -14.80
N LYS A 243 -17.87 5.67 -15.63
CA LYS A 243 -19.16 5.02 -15.32
C LYS A 243 -19.02 4.09 -14.12
N LEU A 244 -17.94 3.29 -14.07
CA LEU A 244 -17.68 2.37 -12.98
C LEU A 244 -17.46 3.14 -11.67
N ALA A 245 -16.65 4.20 -11.68
CA ALA A 245 -16.45 5.06 -10.52
C ALA A 245 -17.76 5.70 -10.04
N ALA A 246 -18.60 6.18 -10.97
CA ALA A 246 -19.90 6.75 -10.64
C ALA A 246 -20.84 5.73 -9.97
N GLU A 247 -20.89 4.51 -10.50
CA GLU A 247 -21.73 3.45 -9.96
C GLU A 247 -21.24 3.00 -8.56
N ILE A 248 -19.91 2.87 -8.39
CA ILE A 248 -19.31 2.61 -7.08
C ILE A 248 -19.75 3.69 -6.08
N MET A 249 -19.61 4.96 -6.45
CA MET A 249 -19.98 6.08 -5.57
C MET A 249 -21.46 6.06 -5.19
N THR A 250 -22.33 5.85 -6.18
CA THR A 250 -23.78 5.80 -5.96
C THR A 250 -24.16 4.69 -4.99
N ARG A 251 -23.53 3.51 -5.09
CA ARG A 251 -23.83 2.38 -4.23
C ARG A 251 -23.11 2.43 -2.89
N ALA A 252 -21.87 2.90 -2.85
CA ALA A 252 -21.08 2.97 -1.63
C ALA A 252 -21.60 4.07 -0.69
N VAL A 253 -21.86 5.28 -1.22
CA VAL A 253 -22.17 6.47 -0.42
C VAL A 253 -23.68 6.51 -0.08
N THR A 254 -24.10 5.64 0.79
CA THR A 254 -25.47 5.62 1.35
C THR A 254 -25.41 5.69 2.87
N VAL A 255 -26.44 6.21 3.50
CA VAL A 255 -26.51 6.32 4.97
C VAL A 255 -26.33 4.95 5.64
N SER A 256 -26.84 3.88 5.02
CA SER A 256 -26.71 2.51 5.53
C SER A 256 -25.28 1.96 5.46
N ASN A 257 -24.49 2.41 4.50
CA ASN A 257 -23.11 1.95 4.31
C ASN A 257 -22.08 2.75 5.13
N ILE A 258 -22.52 3.84 5.76
CA ILE A 258 -21.64 4.69 6.56
C ILE A 258 -20.74 3.87 7.51
N PRO A 259 -21.21 2.96 8.37
CA PRO A 259 -20.33 2.18 9.25
C PRO A 259 -19.32 1.30 8.51
N ARG A 260 -19.75 0.66 7.42
CA ARG A 260 -18.88 -0.22 6.60
C ARG A 260 -17.77 0.55 5.88
N LEU A 261 -18.11 1.76 5.41
CA LEU A 261 -17.13 2.64 4.80
C LEU A 261 -16.07 3.11 5.81
N ALA A 262 -16.44 3.34 7.08
CA ALA A 262 -15.48 3.70 8.13
C ALA A 262 -14.49 2.57 8.40
N GLU A 263 -15.03 1.36 8.54
CA GLU A 263 -14.23 0.16 8.74
C GLU A 263 -13.29 -0.06 7.54
N PHE A 264 -13.82 0.01 6.33
CA PHE A 264 -13.06 -0.06 5.09
C PHE A 264 -11.91 0.95 5.06
N ALA A 265 -12.19 2.21 5.33
CA ALA A 265 -11.16 3.24 5.32
C ALA A 265 -10.07 3.01 6.36
N GLN A 266 -10.43 2.55 7.55
CA GLN A 266 -9.50 2.20 8.60
C GLN A 266 -8.63 1.00 8.18
N ASP A 267 -9.24 -0.01 7.57
CA ASP A 267 -8.54 -1.20 7.10
C ASP A 267 -7.58 -0.85 5.94
N GLU A 268 -7.99 -0.03 4.97
CA GLU A 268 -7.11 0.42 3.88
C GLU A 268 -5.86 1.15 4.38
N LEU A 269 -6.02 2.00 5.41
CA LEU A 269 -4.90 2.70 6.05
C LEU A 269 -4.00 1.75 6.86
N ARG A 270 -4.58 0.84 7.64
CA ARG A 270 -3.84 -0.16 8.43
C ARG A 270 -3.08 -1.15 7.55
N ASN A 271 -3.70 -1.54 6.42
CA ASN A 271 -3.14 -2.47 5.45
C ASN A 271 -2.11 -1.81 4.53
N LYS A 272 -1.96 -0.48 4.60
CA LYS A 272 -1.10 0.34 3.73
C LYS A 272 -1.53 0.29 2.26
N ASP A 273 -2.82 0.03 2.00
CA ASP A 273 -3.38 0.13 0.66
C ASP A 273 -3.70 1.59 0.31
N VAL A 274 -3.90 2.41 1.36
CA VAL A 274 -3.85 3.88 1.32
C VAL A 274 -2.79 4.35 2.31
N MET A 275 -1.91 5.29 1.88
CA MET A 275 -0.89 5.89 2.73
C MET A 275 -0.91 7.41 2.61
N LEU A 276 -0.60 8.11 3.70
CA LEU A 276 -0.73 9.56 3.81
C LEU A 276 0.62 10.20 4.13
N TYR A 277 0.95 11.27 3.43
CA TYR A 277 2.11 12.12 3.71
C TYR A 277 1.70 13.58 3.71
N PHE A 278 2.03 14.32 4.75
CA PHE A 278 1.73 15.73 4.89
C PHE A 278 3.00 16.56 5.00
N LYS A 279 2.99 17.75 4.39
CA LYS A 279 4.06 18.75 4.56
C LYS A 279 3.97 19.47 5.91
N ASP A 280 2.78 19.59 6.47
CA ASP A 280 2.57 20.09 7.82
C ASP A 280 3.13 19.09 8.84
N PRO A 281 4.13 19.47 9.66
CA PRO A 281 4.75 18.53 10.60
C PRO A 281 3.80 17.99 11.67
N ALA A 282 2.79 18.78 12.07
CA ALA A 282 1.81 18.32 13.06
C ALA A 282 0.89 17.24 12.48
N LEU A 283 0.41 17.42 11.25
CA LEU A 283 -0.38 16.41 10.55
C LEU A 283 0.45 15.17 10.23
N GLN A 284 1.73 15.34 9.84
CA GLN A 284 2.63 14.23 9.58
C GLN A 284 2.85 13.41 10.85
N SER A 285 3.16 14.04 11.99
CA SER A 285 3.32 13.33 13.27
C SER A 285 2.07 12.58 13.71
N LEU A 286 0.88 13.07 13.38
CA LEU A 286 -0.37 12.36 13.66
C LEU A 286 -0.43 11.04 12.87
N VAL A 287 -0.22 11.06 11.55
CA VAL A 287 -0.30 9.85 10.72
C VAL A 287 0.82 8.86 11.01
N GLU A 288 2.04 9.34 11.32
CA GLU A 288 3.16 8.52 11.80
C GLU A 288 2.81 7.79 13.10
N SER A 289 2.14 8.48 14.02
CA SER A 289 1.79 7.93 15.33
C SER A 289 0.86 6.71 15.28
N VAL A 290 0.20 6.46 14.15
CA VAL A 290 -0.68 5.33 13.86
C VAL A 290 -0.23 4.52 12.64
N HIS A 291 0.98 4.78 12.14
CA HIS A 291 1.60 4.09 11.00
C HIS A 291 0.82 4.19 9.67
N TRP A 292 0.02 5.24 9.49
CA TRP A 292 -0.72 5.50 8.24
C TRP A 292 0.12 6.23 7.19
N ASP A 293 1.31 6.66 7.57
CA ASP A 293 2.30 7.22 6.65
C ASP A 293 3.04 6.17 5.81
N GLY A 294 2.90 4.87 6.13
CA GLY A 294 3.62 3.79 5.45
C GLY A 294 5.14 3.90 5.56
N GLY A 295 5.64 4.62 6.56
CA GLY A 295 7.06 4.76 6.85
C GLY A 295 7.68 3.48 7.41
N VAL A 296 8.98 3.28 7.17
CA VAL A 296 9.75 2.22 7.82
C VAL A 296 9.89 2.53 9.31
N ALA A 297 9.66 1.54 10.18
CA ALA A 297 9.76 1.70 11.63
C ALA A 297 11.24 1.83 12.07
N LYS A 298 11.81 3.04 11.88
CA LYS A 298 13.24 3.35 12.13
C LYS A 298 13.63 3.12 13.58
N ASP A 299 12.77 3.55 14.50
CA ASP A 299 13.04 3.56 15.96
C ASP A 299 12.75 2.22 16.65
N TRP A 300 12.38 1.18 15.89
CA TRP A 300 12.13 -0.14 16.47
C TRP A 300 13.43 -0.78 16.96
N SER A 301 13.52 -1.09 18.26
CA SER A 301 14.72 -1.57 18.93
C SER A 301 14.84 -3.10 19.05
N GLY A 302 13.73 -3.84 18.79
CA GLY A 302 13.72 -5.31 18.82
C GLY A 302 14.12 -5.95 17.51
N ASP A 303 13.80 -7.22 17.39
CA ASP A 303 13.90 -7.91 16.10
C ASP A 303 12.91 -7.31 15.09
N TYR A 304 13.32 -7.26 13.84
CA TYR A 304 12.59 -6.60 12.77
C TYR A 304 12.72 -7.37 11.47
N LEU A 305 11.61 -7.52 10.78
CA LEU A 305 11.60 -8.07 9.43
C LEU A 305 10.63 -7.30 8.54
N MET A 306 11.11 -6.78 7.43
CA MET A 306 10.26 -6.30 6.34
C MET A 306 10.77 -6.88 5.02
N LEU A 307 9.97 -7.72 4.38
CA LEU A 307 10.25 -8.29 3.07
C LEU A 307 9.63 -7.40 1.99
N VAL A 308 10.45 -6.92 1.07
CA VAL A 308 10.07 -5.92 0.07
C VAL A 308 10.40 -6.43 -1.31
N ASP A 309 9.37 -6.81 -2.05
CA ASP A 309 9.45 -7.20 -3.45
C ASP A 309 9.40 -5.99 -4.38
N ALA A 310 10.14 -6.08 -5.47
CA ALA A 310 10.01 -5.19 -6.61
C ALA A 310 9.95 -6.04 -7.88
N ASN A 311 8.80 -6.07 -8.55
CA ASN A 311 8.62 -6.80 -9.80
C ASN A 311 9.56 -6.25 -10.87
N MET A 312 10.44 -7.11 -11.38
CA MET A 312 11.44 -6.83 -12.43
C MET A 312 11.08 -7.53 -13.75
N GLY A 313 9.90 -8.10 -13.87
CA GLY A 313 9.36 -8.70 -15.10
C GLY A 313 8.55 -7.74 -15.97
N ALA A 314 8.23 -6.55 -15.44
CA ALA A 314 7.44 -5.51 -16.11
C ALA A 314 6.06 -5.97 -16.62
N LEU A 315 5.51 -7.06 -16.06
CA LEU A 315 4.16 -7.56 -16.32
C LEU A 315 3.37 -7.64 -15.01
N LYS A 316 2.07 -7.90 -15.10
CA LYS A 316 1.12 -7.93 -13.99
C LYS A 316 1.05 -9.31 -13.33
N THR A 317 2.21 -9.93 -13.16
CA THR A 317 2.34 -11.31 -12.66
C THR A 317 2.02 -11.40 -11.16
N ASP A 318 2.17 -10.29 -10.39
CA ASP A 318 1.93 -10.29 -8.94
C ASP A 318 0.53 -10.75 -8.55
N PHE A 319 -0.49 -10.56 -9.40
CA PHE A 319 -1.82 -11.11 -9.19
C PHE A 319 -1.82 -12.63 -8.99
N TYR A 320 -0.94 -13.34 -9.70
CA TYR A 320 -0.82 -14.79 -9.65
C TYR A 320 0.20 -15.28 -8.62
N VAL A 321 0.98 -14.39 -8.00
CA VAL A 321 2.02 -14.77 -7.04
C VAL A 321 1.45 -14.86 -5.64
N LYS A 322 1.39 -16.07 -5.10
CA LYS A 322 1.09 -16.32 -3.69
C LYS A 322 2.38 -16.33 -2.88
N ARG A 323 2.30 -15.81 -1.65
CA ARG A 323 3.44 -15.66 -0.74
C ARG A 323 3.10 -16.27 0.63
N ALA A 324 4.13 -16.82 1.29
CA ALA A 324 4.07 -17.20 2.70
C ALA A 324 5.44 -16.97 3.36
N LEU A 325 5.48 -16.85 4.67
CA LEU A 325 6.70 -16.60 5.44
C LEU A 325 6.80 -17.59 6.60
N ASP A 326 7.92 -18.33 6.64
CA ASP A 326 8.40 -19.06 7.82
C ASP A 326 9.58 -18.27 8.40
N TYR A 327 9.50 -17.80 9.64
CA TYR A 327 10.54 -17.05 10.32
C TYR A 327 10.95 -17.78 11.61
N THR A 328 12.23 -18.13 11.72
CA THR A 328 12.74 -18.85 12.89
C THR A 328 13.89 -18.06 13.49
N VAL A 329 13.88 -17.88 14.81
CA VAL A 329 15.03 -17.35 15.57
C VAL A 329 15.50 -18.41 16.56
N ASP A 330 16.76 -18.72 16.50
CA ASP A 330 17.43 -19.74 17.33
C ASP A 330 18.40 -19.06 18.31
N PHE A 331 18.08 -19.16 19.60
CA PHE A 331 18.88 -18.63 20.71
C PHE A 331 19.71 -19.72 21.42
N THR A 332 19.77 -20.95 20.87
CA THR A 332 20.52 -22.06 21.51
C THR A 332 22.02 -21.97 21.32
N GLY A 333 22.49 -21.19 20.36
CA GLY A 333 23.90 -20.96 20.06
C GLY A 333 24.53 -19.81 20.86
N ALA A 334 25.80 -19.50 20.55
CA ALA A 334 26.52 -18.37 21.15
C ALA A 334 25.97 -17.00 20.70
N LYS A 335 25.30 -16.96 19.54
CA LYS A 335 24.65 -15.78 18.99
C LYS A 335 23.25 -16.15 18.50
N PRO A 336 22.27 -15.21 18.55
CA PRO A 336 20.95 -15.45 18.00
C PRO A 336 21.02 -15.50 16.46
N ILE A 337 20.49 -16.58 15.89
CA ILE A 337 20.45 -16.81 14.45
C ILE A 337 19.00 -16.75 13.96
N ALA A 338 18.75 -15.81 13.05
CA ALA A 338 17.47 -15.71 12.36
C ALA A 338 17.53 -16.40 11.00
N THR A 339 16.43 -17.06 10.63
CA THR A 339 16.22 -17.68 9.32
C THR A 339 14.85 -17.26 8.79
N ALA A 340 14.84 -16.46 7.73
CA ALA A 340 13.62 -16.08 7.00
C ALA A 340 13.53 -16.96 5.74
N VAL A 341 12.44 -17.73 5.64
CA VAL A 341 12.08 -18.51 4.44
C VAL A 341 10.86 -17.87 3.81
N TYR A 342 11.06 -17.10 2.76
CA TYR A 342 9.97 -16.49 1.99
C TYR A 342 9.60 -17.40 0.83
N ILE A 343 8.36 -17.82 0.80
CA ILE A 343 7.87 -18.85 -0.11
C ILE A 343 7.03 -18.18 -1.18
N TYR A 344 7.37 -18.45 -2.44
CA TYR A 344 6.64 -17.95 -3.60
C TYR A 344 6.02 -19.09 -4.39
N LYS A 345 4.84 -18.85 -4.92
CA LYS A 345 4.17 -19.72 -5.89
C LYS A 345 3.55 -18.89 -7.00
N ASN A 346 4.00 -19.07 -8.22
CA ASN A 346 3.34 -18.53 -9.39
C ASN A 346 2.18 -19.45 -9.80
N THR A 347 0.95 -18.99 -9.61
CA THR A 347 -0.28 -19.77 -9.90
C THR A 347 -0.81 -19.55 -11.31
N ALA A 348 -0.11 -18.81 -12.17
CA ALA A 348 -0.48 -18.67 -13.57
C ALA A 348 -0.34 -20.00 -14.30
N SER A 349 -1.27 -20.31 -15.22
CA SER A 349 -1.26 -21.55 -15.99
C SER A 349 -0.37 -21.47 -17.24
N TYR A 350 -0.18 -20.26 -17.77
CA TYR A 350 0.65 -19.98 -18.95
C TYR A 350 1.00 -18.50 -19.04
N GLY A 351 2.07 -18.18 -19.77
CA GLY A 351 2.45 -16.81 -20.08
C GLY A 351 1.53 -16.17 -21.12
N ASN A 352 1.23 -14.89 -20.94
CA ASN A 352 0.44 -14.08 -21.89
C ASN A 352 0.85 -12.61 -21.81
N TRP A 353 0.08 -11.70 -22.40
CA TRP A 353 0.36 -10.26 -22.39
C TRP A 353 0.40 -9.61 -20.97
N ARG A 354 -0.20 -10.26 -19.97
CA ARG A 354 -0.24 -9.77 -18.57
C ARG A 354 0.75 -10.48 -17.66
N THR A 355 1.05 -11.75 -17.90
CA THR A 355 1.81 -12.60 -16.98
C THR A 355 2.84 -13.46 -17.68
N SER A 356 3.94 -13.71 -16.98
CA SER A 356 5.03 -14.59 -17.36
C SER A 356 5.63 -15.20 -16.10
N ASP A 357 6.81 -15.80 -16.23
CA ASP A 357 7.66 -16.08 -15.07
C ASP A 357 7.83 -14.82 -14.25
N TYR A 358 7.79 -14.98 -12.92
CA TYR A 358 7.91 -13.87 -11.99
C TYR A 358 9.37 -13.62 -11.67
N HIS A 359 9.79 -12.39 -11.86
CA HIS A 359 11.14 -11.92 -11.55
C HIS A 359 11.03 -10.79 -10.53
N THR A 360 11.58 -10.96 -9.33
CA THR A 360 11.57 -9.92 -8.31
C THR A 360 12.95 -9.58 -7.80
N TYR A 361 13.15 -8.34 -7.38
CA TYR A 361 14.24 -7.95 -6.52
C TYR A 361 13.73 -7.86 -5.09
N LEU A 362 14.03 -8.88 -4.30
CA LEU A 362 13.67 -8.97 -2.90
C LEU A 362 14.69 -8.22 -2.04
N ARG A 363 14.22 -7.37 -1.12
CA ARG A 363 15.00 -6.81 -0.02
C ARG A 363 14.42 -7.24 1.31
N ALA A 364 15.20 -7.89 2.15
CA ALA A 364 14.86 -8.20 3.53
C ALA A 364 15.51 -7.16 4.45
N PHE A 365 14.73 -6.27 5.01
CA PHE A 365 15.16 -5.32 6.03
C PHE A 365 15.10 -6.00 7.39
N VAL A 366 16.20 -5.92 8.13
CA VAL A 366 16.44 -6.61 9.41
C VAL A 366 17.08 -5.64 10.39
N PRO A 367 17.24 -5.98 11.69
CA PRO A 367 17.89 -5.10 12.66
C PRO A 367 19.26 -4.61 12.18
N LYS A 368 19.56 -3.34 12.43
CA LYS A 368 20.87 -2.76 12.09
C LYS A 368 21.98 -3.54 12.77
N GLY A 369 23.02 -3.89 11.99
CA GLY A 369 24.14 -4.68 12.49
C GLY A 369 23.97 -6.20 12.34
N SER A 370 22.83 -6.67 11.81
CA SER A 370 22.69 -8.09 11.43
C SER A 370 23.75 -8.50 10.41
N VAL A 371 24.29 -9.72 10.57
CA VAL A 371 25.39 -10.25 9.74
C VAL A 371 24.88 -11.38 8.86
N PHE A 372 25.00 -11.23 7.56
CA PHE A 372 24.59 -12.23 6.58
C PHE A 372 25.43 -13.53 6.71
N LEU A 373 24.76 -14.70 6.67
CA LEU A 373 25.41 -16.01 6.76
C LEU A 373 25.20 -16.86 5.52
N GLU A 374 23.94 -17.19 5.21
CA GLU A 374 23.59 -18.15 4.17
C GLU A 374 22.38 -17.71 3.35
N ARG A 375 22.26 -18.26 2.15
CA ARG A 375 21.12 -18.04 1.26
C ARG A 375 20.75 -19.28 0.45
N SER A 376 19.49 -19.37 0.04
CA SER A 376 19.02 -20.30 -0.98
C SER A 376 17.97 -19.63 -1.88
N MET A 377 17.93 -19.99 -3.16
CA MET A 377 16.95 -19.51 -4.15
C MET A 377 16.86 -17.97 -4.28
N ILE A 378 17.97 -17.26 -4.02
CA ILE A 378 18.14 -15.82 -4.25
C ILE A 378 19.54 -15.55 -4.76
N ASN A 379 19.66 -14.76 -5.84
CA ASN A 379 20.90 -14.51 -6.54
C ASN A 379 21.49 -13.13 -6.23
N ALA A 380 22.81 -13.01 -6.29
CA ALA A 380 23.56 -11.76 -6.18
C ALA A 380 23.17 -10.93 -4.93
N VAL A 381 23.11 -11.59 -3.76
CA VAL A 381 22.77 -10.90 -2.51
C VAL A 381 23.82 -9.85 -2.19
N ILE A 382 23.36 -8.63 -1.97
CA ILE A 382 24.13 -7.51 -1.45
C ILE A 382 23.66 -7.18 -0.02
N THR A 383 24.58 -6.72 0.81
CA THR A 383 24.29 -6.17 2.13
C THR A 383 24.46 -4.66 2.10
N ASN A 384 23.49 -3.92 2.63
CA ASN A 384 23.57 -2.47 2.75
C ASN A 384 22.75 -2.00 3.96
N THR A 385 22.81 -0.70 4.26
CA THR A 385 22.05 -0.07 5.35
C THR A 385 21.19 1.04 4.81
N ASP A 386 19.90 1.06 5.21
CA ASP A 386 18.94 2.12 4.89
C ASP A 386 17.89 2.20 6.01
N PHE A 387 17.34 3.36 6.31
CA PHE A 387 16.31 3.58 7.34
C PHE A 387 16.69 3.02 8.73
N ASP A 388 17.94 3.14 9.10
CA ASP A 388 18.50 2.57 10.34
C ASP A 388 18.29 1.05 10.48
N LYS A 389 18.23 0.34 9.36
CA LYS A 389 18.15 -1.12 9.25
C LYS A 389 19.25 -1.63 8.35
N THR A 390 19.72 -2.85 8.58
CA THR A 390 20.48 -3.61 7.58
C THR A 390 19.49 -4.22 6.59
N TYR A 391 19.83 -4.28 5.29
CA TYR A 391 19.03 -5.08 4.36
C TYR A 391 19.91 -6.00 3.51
N PHE A 392 19.33 -7.15 3.19
CA PHE A 392 19.88 -8.12 2.24
C PHE A 392 19.02 -8.08 0.98
N GLY A 393 19.62 -7.70 -0.16
CA GLY A 393 18.89 -7.52 -1.42
C GLY A 393 19.41 -8.46 -2.52
N GLY A 394 18.52 -9.15 -3.23
CA GLY A 394 18.89 -10.04 -4.32
C GLY A 394 17.72 -10.36 -5.26
N PHE A 395 18.01 -11.06 -6.36
CA PHE A 395 17.02 -11.43 -7.37
C PHE A 395 16.46 -12.82 -7.11
N VAL A 396 15.15 -12.97 -7.24
CA VAL A 396 14.40 -14.23 -7.15
C VAL A 396 13.63 -14.43 -8.45
N ASP A 397 13.71 -15.62 -9.00
CA ASP A 397 12.98 -16.02 -10.20
C ASP A 397 12.02 -17.17 -9.83
N VAL A 398 10.74 -17.07 -10.25
CA VAL A 398 9.66 -18.02 -9.96
C VAL A 398 8.93 -18.34 -11.25
N GLU A 399 9.22 -19.49 -11.83
CA GLU A 399 8.68 -19.90 -13.13
C GLU A 399 7.19 -20.31 -13.02
N ILE A 400 6.45 -20.17 -14.11
CA ILE A 400 5.09 -20.70 -14.21
C ILE A 400 5.14 -22.23 -14.13
N GLY A 401 4.26 -22.82 -13.30
CA GLY A 401 4.19 -24.27 -13.13
C GLY A 401 5.30 -24.88 -12.27
N GLN A 402 6.24 -24.09 -11.78
CA GLN A 402 7.24 -24.52 -10.83
C GLN A 402 6.60 -24.81 -9.46
N SER A 403 7.15 -25.79 -8.73
CA SER A 403 6.87 -25.97 -7.30
C SER A 403 7.25 -24.73 -6.49
N ASP A 404 6.76 -24.63 -5.28
CA ASP A 404 7.02 -23.48 -4.40
C ASP A 404 8.52 -23.15 -4.32
N VAL A 405 8.89 -21.91 -4.64
CA VAL A 405 10.24 -21.39 -4.50
C VAL A 405 10.45 -20.91 -3.07
N ARG A 406 11.31 -21.58 -2.32
CA ARG A 406 11.63 -21.27 -0.93
C ARG A 406 12.91 -20.45 -0.83
N THR A 407 12.77 -19.13 -0.89
CA THR A 407 13.88 -18.19 -0.75
C THR A 407 14.30 -18.11 0.71
N THR A 408 15.54 -18.50 1.02
CA THR A 408 16.05 -18.52 2.39
C THR A 408 17.13 -17.45 2.57
N LEU A 409 17.03 -16.71 3.65
CA LEU A 409 18.06 -15.79 4.17
C LEU A 409 18.31 -16.15 5.63
N LYS A 410 19.57 -16.46 5.97
CA LYS A 410 20.02 -16.76 7.32
C LYS A 410 21.05 -15.74 7.75
N TYR A 411 20.90 -15.20 8.94
CA TYR A 411 21.76 -14.12 9.44
C TYR A 411 21.84 -14.13 10.97
N GLU A 412 22.93 -13.57 11.51
CA GLU A 412 23.06 -13.27 12.93
C GLU A 412 22.28 -12.02 13.26
N LEU A 413 21.55 -12.04 14.35
CA LEU A 413 20.95 -10.84 14.96
C LEU A 413 21.98 -10.12 15.84
N PRO A 414 21.83 -8.81 16.10
CA PRO A 414 22.65 -8.10 17.07
C PRO A 414 22.57 -8.72 18.48
N ASP A 415 23.66 -8.73 19.21
CA ASP A 415 23.77 -9.29 20.57
C ASP A 415 22.82 -8.61 21.60
N THR A 416 22.28 -7.45 21.26
CA THR A 416 21.26 -6.75 22.07
C THR A 416 19.89 -7.43 22.06
N ILE A 417 19.66 -8.33 21.11
CA ILE A 417 18.42 -9.11 20.97
C ILE A 417 18.66 -10.47 21.61
N THR A 418 18.01 -10.72 22.76
CA THR A 418 18.13 -11.94 23.54
C THR A 418 16.78 -12.63 23.71
N ALA A 419 16.78 -13.88 24.16
CA ALA A 419 15.53 -14.61 24.41
C ALA A 419 14.64 -13.92 25.45
N GLU A 420 15.24 -13.29 26.46
CA GLU A 420 14.54 -12.67 27.58
C GLU A 420 13.83 -11.36 27.18
N ASN A 421 14.40 -10.62 26.21
CA ASN A 421 13.85 -9.34 25.76
C ASN A 421 13.21 -9.42 24.37
N TYR A 422 13.00 -10.63 23.84
CA TYR A 422 12.60 -10.81 22.46
C TYR A 422 11.22 -10.22 22.17
N HIS A 423 11.20 -9.32 21.20
CA HIS A 423 10.01 -8.80 20.56
C HIS A 423 10.32 -8.54 19.07
N LEU A 424 9.40 -8.90 18.21
CA LEU A 424 9.55 -8.87 16.76
C LEU A 424 8.45 -8.02 16.15
N LEU A 425 8.83 -7.10 15.26
CA LEU A 425 7.93 -6.45 14.32
C LEU A 425 8.13 -7.05 12.92
N ILE A 426 7.08 -7.65 12.36
CA ILE A 426 7.03 -7.96 10.92
C ILE A 426 6.23 -6.85 10.25
N GLN A 427 6.93 -6.00 9.51
CA GLN A 427 6.31 -4.87 8.82
C GLN A 427 5.86 -5.27 7.42
N LYS A 428 4.58 -5.00 7.09
CA LYS A 428 3.97 -5.35 5.80
C LYS A 428 4.38 -4.37 4.70
N GLN A 429 4.68 -4.90 3.52
CA GLN A 429 4.81 -4.09 2.30
C GLN A 429 3.42 -3.67 1.79
N SER A 430 3.28 -2.42 1.34
CA SER A 430 2.09 -1.93 0.62
C SER A 430 1.87 -2.68 -0.68
N GLY A 431 0.60 -2.86 -1.09
CA GLY A 431 0.23 -3.48 -2.36
C GLY A 431 0.37 -5.00 -2.42
N VAL A 432 0.78 -5.64 -1.33
CA VAL A 432 0.78 -7.10 -1.19
C VAL A 432 -0.46 -7.51 -0.41
N GLY A 433 -1.17 -8.52 -0.90
CA GLY A 433 -2.31 -9.11 -0.20
C GLY A 433 -1.88 -9.85 1.09
N THR A 434 -2.76 -10.67 1.61
CA THR A 434 -2.51 -11.47 2.82
C THR A 434 -1.36 -12.45 2.63
N ILE A 435 -0.42 -12.48 3.60
CA ILE A 435 0.70 -13.42 3.65
C ILE A 435 0.57 -14.26 4.93
N PRO A 436 0.34 -15.58 4.84
CA PRO A 436 0.45 -16.46 5.99
C PRO A 436 1.87 -16.44 6.56
N VAL A 437 1.99 -16.24 7.88
CA VAL A 437 3.26 -16.15 8.60
C VAL A 437 3.28 -17.19 9.72
N THR A 438 4.41 -17.89 9.83
CA THR A 438 4.71 -18.75 10.99
C THR A 438 6.02 -18.27 11.61
N VAL A 439 5.98 -17.87 12.87
CA VAL A 439 7.16 -17.50 13.67
C VAL A 439 7.49 -18.62 14.63
N ARG A 440 8.77 -19.04 14.66
CA ARG A 440 9.31 -20.05 15.59
C ARG A 440 10.47 -19.44 16.38
N LEU A 441 10.43 -19.60 17.69
CA LEU A 441 11.51 -19.18 18.57
C LEU A 441 12.04 -20.41 19.31
N LYS A 442 13.36 -20.64 19.21
CA LYS A 442 14.05 -21.75 19.88
C LYS A 442 14.92 -21.19 20.98
N THR A 443 14.66 -21.61 22.21
CA THR A 443 15.52 -21.37 23.37
C THR A 443 16.12 -22.68 23.85
N ALA A 444 17.05 -22.64 24.82
CA ALA A 444 17.64 -23.85 25.39
C ALA A 444 16.59 -24.85 25.93
N ASP A 445 15.49 -24.35 26.47
CA ASP A 445 14.50 -25.13 27.19
C ASP A 445 13.20 -25.37 26.43
N LYS A 446 12.86 -24.49 25.48
CA LYS A 446 11.56 -24.47 24.82
C LYS A 446 11.62 -24.05 23.36
N GLU A 447 10.63 -24.52 22.59
CA GLU A 447 10.31 -23.99 21.27
C GLU A 447 8.91 -23.40 21.28
N TYR A 448 8.78 -22.15 20.79
CA TYR A 448 7.52 -21.43 20.67
C TYR A 448 7.17 -21.33 19.20
N THR A 449 5.90 -21.53 18.86
CA THR A 449 5.40 -21.36 17.49
C THR A 449 4.12 -20.56 17.51
N GLN A 450 4.05 -19.52 16.70
CA GLN A 450 2.85 -18.72 16.47
C GLN A 450 2.62 -18.50 14.99
N SER A 451 1.37 -18.64 14.54
CA SER A 451 0.96 -18.33 13.17
C SER A 451 -0.05 -17.19 13.16
N ALA A 452 0.04 -16.34 12.13
CA ALA A 452 -0.89 -15.24 11.90
C ALA A 452 -0.88 -14.88 10.40
N ASP A 453 -1.89 -14.13 9.96
CA ASP A 453 -1.95 -13.56 8.63
C ASP A 453 -1.41 -12.13 8.65
N LEU A 454 -0.36 -11.86 7.86
CA LEU A 454 0.20 -10.51 7.66
C LEU A 454 -0.71 -9.73 6.70
N ILE A 455 -1.81 -9.23 7.23
CA ILE A 455 -2.70 -8.28 6.55
C ILE A 455 -2.25 -6.84 6.82
N LYS A 456 -1.76 -6.61 8.02
CA LYS A 456 -1.14 -5.37 8.54
C LYS A 456 0.13 -5.73 9.31
N ASP A 457 0.85 -4.74 9.82
CA ASP A 457 2.04 -4.98 10.63
C ASP A 457 1.72 -5.88 11.83
N LEU A 458 2.59 -6.85 12.10
CA LEU A 458 2.44 -7.86 13.15
C LEU A 458 3.52 -7.72 14.22
N ASN A 459 3.10 -7.74 15.48
CA ASN A 459 3.98 -7.77 16.63
C ASN A 459 3.92 -9.15 17.30
N PHE A 460 5.08 -9.71 17.63
CA PHE A 460 5.24 -10.97 18.35
C PHE A 460 6.14 -10.74 19.58
N SER A 461 5.79 -11.39 20.69
CA SER A 461 6.66 -11.48 21.87
C SER A 461 6.51 -12.85 22.52
N ILE A 462 7.47 -13.30 23.29
CA ILE A 462 7.40 -14.58 24.00
C ILE A 462 6.17 -14.61 24.94
N GLN A 463 5.87 -13.50 25.60
CA GLN A 463 4.74 -13.37 26.52
C GLN A 463 3.38 -13.56 25.81
N THR A 464 3.22 -13.04 24.59
CA THR A 464 1.96 -13.19 23.82
C THR A 464 1.73 -14.61 23.33
N VAL A 465 2.75 -15.46 23.32
CA VAL A 465 2.66 -16.88 22.93
C VAL A 465 2.20 -17.76 24.10
N GLU A 466 2.55 -17.40 25.35
CA GLU A 466 2.15 -18.14 26.55
C GLU A 466 0.67 -17.93 26.93
N GLU A 467 0.11 -16.74 26.66
CA GLU A 467 -1.29 -16.42 26.99
C GLU A 467 -2.35 -17.10 26.07
N LYS A 468 -1.94 -17.69 24.95
CA LYS A 468 -2.85 -18.34 23.97
C LYS A 468 -2.95 -19.87 24.13
N LYS A 469 -2.36 -20.46 25.16
CA LYS A 469 -2.54 -21.85 25.55
C LYS A 469 -3.61 -21.98 26.65
#